data_fa874d73a20cb98741d23b8ac7ff5c51
#
_entry.id   fa874d73a20cb98741d23b8ac7ff5c51
#
_cell.length_a   1.000
_cell.length_b   1.000
_cell.length_c   1.000
_cell.angle_alpha   90.00
_cell.angle_beta   90.00
_cell.angle_gamma   90.00
#
_symmetry.space_group_name_H-M   'P 1'
#
loop_
_entity.id
_entity.type
_entity.pdbx_description
1 polymer ?
#
loop_
_entity_poly.entity_id
_entity_poly.type
_entity_poly.pdbx_seq_one_letter_code
_entity_poly.pdbx_strand_id
1 'polypeptide(L)' 'MKVFYVIRSGIVFELQEEPEGGYTISVPALPGCISYGETFEKAMEMIKDAIRGWLDVARSEGIPIPEQFEKI' A
#
# COMPACT_ATOMS: atom_id res chain seq x y z
N MET A 1 6.50 -7.77 -17.52
CA MET A 1 5.61 -7.21 -16.51
C MET A 1 6.17 -5.88 -16.02
N LYS A 2 5.34 -4.84 -16.00
CA LYS A 2 5.80 -3.51 -15.60
C LYS A 2 5.63 -3.31 -14.11
N VAL A 3 6.71 -2.86 -13.47
CA VAL A 3 6.67 -2.46 -12.08
C VAL A 3 7.08 -0.99 -12.02
N PHE A 4 6.34 -0.18 -11.28
CA PHE A 4 6.68 1.22 -11.10
C PHE A 4 6.35 1.67 -9.69
N TYR A 5 6.87 2.84 -9.33
CA TYR A 5 6.73 3.36 -7.96
C TYR A 5 6.07 4.71 -7.99
N VAL A 6 5.22 4.95 -6.98
CA VAL A 6 4.58 6.25 -6.77
C VAL A 6 4.93 6.68 -5.36
N ILE A 7 5.27 7.95 -5.19
CA ILE A 7 5.57 8.50 -3.87
C ILE A 7 4.52 9.56 -3.56
N ARG A 8 3.80 9.39 -2.46
CA ARG A 8 2.81 10.36 -1.98
C ARG A 8 2.90 10.49 -0.47
N SER A 9 2.98 11.73 -0.01
CA SER A 9 3.05 12.03 1.44
C SER A 9 4.18 11.27 2.14
N GLY A 10 5.30 11.10 1.45
CA GLY A 10 6.45 10.39 1.99
C GLY A 10 6.34 8.88 1.96
N ILE A 11 5.26 8.35 1.41
CA ILE A 11 5.05 6.90 1.33
C ILE A 11 5.34 6.42 -0.08
N VAL A 12 6.16 5.36 -0.18
CA VAL A 12 6.46 4.71 -1.46
C VAL A 12 5.48 3.58 -1.69
N PHE A 13 4.81 3.63 -2.83
CA PHE A 13 3.90 2.56 -3.28
C PHE A 13 4.55 1.86 -4.46
N GLU A 14 4.53 0.55 -4.45
CA GLU A 14 5.00 -0.26 -5.58
C GLU A 14 3.79 -0.81 -6.31
N LEU A 15 3.72 -0.56 -7.62
CA LEU A 15 2.62 -1.03 -8.45
C LEU A 15 3.15 -1.96 -9.53
N GLN A 16 2.38 -3.02 -9.78
CA GLN A 16 2.66 -3.98 -10.81
C GLN A 16 1.46 -4.06 -11.73
N GLU A 17 1.67 -3.74 -13.00
CA GLU A 17 0.62 -3.88 -14.00
C GLU A 17 0.38 -5.36 -14.27
N GLU A 18 -0.87 -5.80 -14.13
CA GLU A 18 -1.19 -7.21 -14.34
C GLU A 18 -1.52 -7.47 -15.82
N PRO A 19 -1.10 -8.63 -16.35
CA PRO A 19 -1.35 -8.94 -17.76
C PRO A 19 -2.82 -8.93 -18.16
N GLU A 20 -3.70 -9.25 -17.21
CA GLU A 20 -5.14 -9.32 -17.46
C GLU A 20 -5.85 -8.01 -17.17
N GLY A 21 -5.08 -6.99 -16.84
CA GLY A 21 -5.60 -5.66 -16.48
C GLY A 21 -5.56 -5.42 -14.99
N GLY A 22 -5.56 -4.15 -14.62
CA GLY A 22 -5.49 -3.76 -13.23
C GLY A 22 -4.08 -3.69 -12.69
N TYR A 23 -3.99 -3.41 -11.39
CA TYR A 23 -2.73 -3.18 -10.71
C TYR A 23 -2.70 -3.87 -9.36
N THR A 24 -1.63 -4.61 -9.10
CA THR A 24 -1.31 -5.04 -7.74
C THR A 24 -0.48 -3.92 -7.13
N ILE A 25 -0.84 -3.51 -5.92
CA ILE A 25 -0.18 -2.40 -5.24
C ILE A 25 0.25 -2.84 -3.84
N SER A 26 1.44 -2.43 -3.44
CA SER A 26 1.96 -2.75 -2.12
C SER A 26 2.68 -1.56 -1.52
N VAL A 27 2.91 -1.63 -0.21
CA VAL A 27 3.68 -0.63 0.52
C VAL A 27 4.92 -1.35 1.06
N PRO A 28 6.09 -1.16 0.43
CA PRO A 28 7.31 -1.86 0.86
C PRO A 28 7.67 -1.64 2.32
N ALA A 29 7.37 -0.45 2.86
CA ALA A 29 7.67 -0.14 4.27
C ALA A 29 6.79 -0.89 5.26
N LEU A 30 5.67 -1.48 4.81
CA LEU A 30 4.75 -2.24 5.66
C LEU A 30 4.66 -3.67 5.11
N PRO A 31 5.48 -4.61 5.64
CA PRO A 31 5.50 -5.98 5.10
C PRO A 31 4.11 -6.63 5.08
N GLY A 32 3.75 -7.18 3.93
CA GLY A 32 2.46 -7.82 3.76
C GLY A 32 1.30 -6.89 3.45
N CYS A 33 1.53 -5.58 3.40
CA CYS A 33 0.49 -4.63 3.06
C CYS A 33 0.36 -4.55 1.53
N ILE A 34 -0.61 -5.26 0.99
CA ILE A 34 -0.79 -5.42 -0.45
C ILE A 34 -2.28 -5.37 -0.79
N SER A 35 -2.61 -4.87 -1.97
CA SER A 35 -3.97 -4.83 -2.45
C SER A 35 -4.01 -4.87 -3.97
N TYR A 36 -5.19 -4.73 -4.54
CA TYR A 36 -5.41 -4.78 -5.99
C TYR A 36 -6.51 -3.79 -6.37
N GLY A 37 -6.41 -3.22 -7.55
CA GLY A 37 -7.45 -2.39 -8.13
C GLY A 37 -7.46 -2.49 -9.64
N GLU A 38 -8.64 -2.42 -10.23
CA GLU A 38 -8.78 -2.53 -11.69
C GLU A 38 -8.22 -1.31 -12.42
N THR A 39 -8.16 -0.17 -11.76
CA THR A 39 -7.55 1.05 -12.29
C THR A 39 -6.50 1.54 -11.30
N PHE A 40 -5.66 2.47 -11.74
CA PHE A 40 -4.68 3.09 -10.84
C PHE A 40 -5.37 3.75 -9.65
N GLU A 41 -6.41 4.53 -9.89
CA GLU A 41 -7.14 5.22 -8.81
C GLU A 41 -7.78 4.22 -7.85
N LYS A 42 -8.32 3.13 -8.38
CA LYS A 42 -8.93 2.10 -7.53
C LYS A 42 -7.89 1.39 -6.69
N ALA A 43 -6.72 1.10 -7.27
CA ALA A 43 -5.62 0.49 -6.52
C ALA A 43 -5.17 1.40 -5.38
N MET A 44 -5.05 2.70 -5.64
CA MET A 44 -4.69 3.69 -4.61
C MET A 44 -5.71 3.75 -3.49
N GLU A 45 -7.00 3.67 -3.83
CA GLU A 45 -8.08 3.62 -2.84
C GLU A 45 -7.99 2.37 -1.97
N MET A 46 -7.81 1.22 -2.62
CA MET A 46 -7.76 -0.05 -1.92
C MET A 46 -6.56 -0.17 -1.00
N ILE A 47 -5.41 0.36 -1.41
CA ILE A 47 -4.22 0.27 -0.55
C ILE A 47 -4.36 1.15 0.69
N LYS A 48 -5.11 2.25 0.62
CA LYS A 48 -5.37 3.08 1.80
C LYS A 48 -6.12 2.30 2.87
N ASP A 49 -7.11 1.51 2.47
CA ASP A 49 -7.83 0.66 3.40
C ASP A 49 -6.91 -0.42 3.99
N ALA A 50 -6.08 -1.01 3.16
CA ALA A 50 -5.11 -2.02 3.61
C ALA A 50 -4.12 -1.43 4.62
N ILE A 51 -3.67 -0.20 4.39
CA ILE A 51 -2.77 0.49 5.32
C ILE A 51 -3.46 0.69 6.67
N ARG A 52 -4.71 1.14 6.68
CA ARG A 52 -5.46 1.33 7.93
C ARG A 52 -5.56 0.03 8.73
N GLY A 53 -5.91 -1.06 8.06
CA GLY A 53 -5.98 -2.38 8.70
C GLY A 53 -4.62 -2.81 9.25
N TRP A 54 -3.57 -2.63 8.48
CA TRP A 54 -2.22 -2.98 8.89
C TRP A 54 -1.80 -2.18 10.13
N LEU A 55 -2.08 -0.87 10.13
CA LEU A 55 -1.73 -0.01 11.27
C LEU A 55 -2.54 -0.36 12.52
N ASP A 56 -3.81 -0.71 12.37
CA ASP A 56 -4.64 -1.13 13.50
C ASP A 56 -4.06 -2.37 14.17
N VAL A 57 -3.67 -3.36 13.38
CA VAL A 57 -3.05 -4.57 13.90
C VAL A 57 -1.70 -4.26 14.57
N ALA A 58 -0.90 -3.42 13.92
CA ALA A 58 0.41 -3.05 14.46
C ALA A 58 0.28 -2.36 15.82
N ARG A 59 -0.66 -1.43 15.96
CA ARG A 59 -0.89 -0.74 17.23
C ARG A 59 -1.36 -1.72 18.31
N SER A 60 -2.25 -2.62 17.94
CA SER A 60 -2.78 -3.62 18.85
C SER A 60 -1.71 -4.58 19.35
N GLU A 61 -0.75 -4.93 18.50
CA GLU A 61 0.29 -5.90 18.84
C GLU A 61 1.63 -5.29 19.22
N GLY A 62 1.69 -3.97 19.29
CA GLY A 62 2.93 -3.28 19.64
C GLY A 62 4.03 -3.36 18.57
N ILE A 63 3.64 -3.53 17.31
CA ILE A 63 4.58 -3.56 16.20
C ILE A 63 4.99 -2.12 15.87
N PRO A 64 6.30 -1.83 15.72
CA PRO A 64 6.73 -0.47 15.39
C PRO A 64 6.14 0.00 14.07
N ILE A 65 5.67 1.25 14.05
CA ILE A 65 5.09 1.87 12.86
C ILE A 65 6.08 2.91 12.35
N PRO A 66 6.46 2.84 11.04
CA PRO A 66 7.33 3.85 10.46
C PRO A 66 6.72 5.25 10.60
N GLU A 67 7.57 6.23 10.86
CA GLU A 67 7.15 7.60 11.17
C GLU A 67 6.22 8.21 10.13
N GLN A 68 6.45 7.96 8.85
CA GLN A 68 5.64 8.52 7.78
C GLN A 68 4.17 8.08 7.82
N PHE A 69 3.85 7.03 8.58
CA PHE A 69 2.48 6.53 8.71
C PHE A 69 1.78 7.02 9.98
N GLU A 70 2.47 7.71 10.85
CA GLU A 70 1.88 8.17 12.11
C GLU A 70 0.83 9.25 11.93
N LYS A 71 0.82 9.91 10.78
CA LYS A 71 -0.13 10.99 10.47
C LYS A 71 -1.34 10.53 9.66
N ILE A 72 -1.46 9.27 9.42
CA ILE A 72 -2.57 8.72 8.67
C ILE A 72 -3.73 8.35 9.58
#